data_0578e3d91587985fb88ddd84bc3ac1b5
#
_entry.id   0578e3d91587985fb88ddd84bc3ac1b5
#
_cell.length_a   1.000
_cell.length_b   1.000
_cell.length_c   1.000
_cell.angle_alpha   90.00
_cell.angle_beta   90.00
_cell.angle_gamma   90.00
#
_symmetry.space_group_name_H-M   'P 1'
#
loop_
_entity.id
_entity.type
_entity.pdbx_description
1 polymer ?
#
loop_
_entity_poly.entity_id
_entity_poly.type
_entity_poly.pdbx_seq_one_letter_code
_entity_poly.pdbx_strand_id
1 'polypeptide(L)'
;MTTIRQTPQTSSATLEGLLAWFDGYVAALPDSDKNLIQTAFDLAKEHYPADALTTYGEPLMEHFLGSMQIVSELDLLPDAVAATILSDIGKYVPTWHELVTERCNSTVCELVKGVDEVQKLTQFARVDSLATPEERGQQAETMRKMLLAMVTDIRVVLIKLAMRTRTLQFLSNVPDNPEKRAVAKETLDIFAPLANRLGV
;
A
#
# COMPACT_ATOMS: atom_id res chain seq x y z
N MET A 1 2.44 -8.06 -27.63
CA MET A 1 3.81 -7.71 -27.20
C MET A 1 3.68 -6.68 -26.10
N THR A 2 3.78 -7.12 -24.85
CA THR A 2 3.67 -6.24 -23.68
C THR A 2 4.99 -5.53 -23.51
N THR A 3 5.00 -4.23 -23.76
CA THR A 3 6.20 -3.40 -23.54
C THR A 3 6.37 -3.27 -22.03
N ILE A 4 7.37 -3.97 -21.46
CA ILE A 4 7.80 -3.73 -20.09
C ILE A 4 8.36 -2.31 -20.07
N ARG A 5 7.58 -1.35 -19.55
CA ARG A 5 8.13 -0.04 -19.16
C ARG A 5 9.19 -0.31 -18.10
N GLN A 6 10.46 -0.14 -18.46
CA GLN A 6 11.53 -0.06 -17.48
C GLN A 6 11.26 1.20 -16.65
N THR A 7 10.73 1.01 -15.46
CA THR A 7 10.71 2.06 -14.44
C THR A 7 12.17 2.48 -14.22
N PRO A 8 12.49 3.79 -14.20
CA PRO A 8 13.85 4.21 -13.87
C PRO A 8 14.24 3.54 -12.56
N GLN A 9 15.42 2.95 -12.48
CA GLN A 9 16.00 2.47 -11.23
C GLN A 9 16.08 3.67 -10.29
N THR A 10 15.06 3.83 -9.45
CA THR A 10 15.09 4.76 -8.34
C THR A 10 16.15 4.24 -7.37
N SER A 11 17.36 4.84 -7.43
CA SER A 11 18.26 4.87 -6.27
C SER A 11 17.40 5.06 -5.04
N SER A 12 17.69 4.36 -3.94
CA SER A 12 16.94 4.41 -2.68
C SER A 12 16.36 5.81 -2.46
N ALA A 13 15.05 5.97 -2.71
CA ALA A 13 14.42 7.27 -2.60
C ALA A 13 14.51 7.67 -1.14
N THR A 14 15.33 8.63 -0.82
CA THR A 14 15.45 9.19 0.53
C THR A 14 14.16 9.91 0.89
N LEU A 15 13.85 10.04 2.18
CA LEU A 15 12.69 10.81 2.64
C LEU A 15 12.65 12.22 2.00
N GLU A 16 13.79 12.89 1.88
CA GLU A 16 13.90 14.20 1.24
C GLU A 16 13.47 14.16 -0.23
N GLY A 17 13.90 13.16 -0.99
CA GLY A 17 13.50 12.98 -2.39
C GLY A 17 12.01 12.66 -2.54
N LEU A 18 11.44 11.88 -1.63
CA LEU A 18 10.01 11.57 -1.61
C LEU A 18 9.17 12.80 -1.23
N LEU A 19 9.63 13.63 -0.30
CA LEU A 19 8.98 14.89 0.06
C LEU A 19 9.04 15.89 -1.10
N ALA A 20 10.17 16.03 -1.77
CA ALA A 20 10.29 16.88 -2.95
C ALA A 20 9.38 16.42 -4.10
N TRP A 21 9.27 15.10 -4.31
CA TRP A 21 8.28 14.54 -5.24
C TRP A 21 6.85 14.88 -4.83
N PHE A 22 6.50 14.70 -3.56
CA PHE A 22 5.17 15.00 -3.01
C PHE A 22 4.77 16.46 -3.24
N ASP A 23 5.66 17.39 -2.92
CA ASP A 23 5.45 18.83 -3.11
C ASP A 23 5.19 19.16 -4.59
N GLY A 24 5.98 18.57 -5.50
CA GLY A 24 5.80 18.73 -6.94
C GLY A 24 4.50 18.13 -7.45
N TYR A 25 4.15 16.94 -6.96
CA TYR A 25 2.89 16.25 -7.30
C TYR A 25 1.67 17.07 -6.86
N VAL A 26 1.64 17.48 -5.59
CA VAL A 26 0.55 18.29 -5.03
C VAL A 26 0.42 19.63 -5.76
N ALA A 27 1.54 20.29 -6.08
CA ALA A 27 1.53 21.57 -6.79
C ALA A 27 0.86 21.48 -8.18
N ALA A 28 0.94 20.33 -8.84
CA ALA A 28 0.38 20.10 -10.18
C ALA A 28 -1.12 19.76 -10.19
N LEU A 29 -1.72 19.48 -9.02
CA LEU A 29 -3.12 19.07 -8.93
C LEU A 29 -4.09 20.25 -8.96
N PRO A 30 -5.38 20.02 -9.33
CA PRO A 30 -6.47 20.96 -9.07
C PRO A 30 -6.61 21.26 -7.57
N ASP A 31 -7.12 22.45 -7.22
CA ASP A 31 -7.19 22.90 -5.83
C ASP A 31 -7.99 21.97 -4.90
N SER A 32 -9.08 21.37 -5.39
CA SER A 32 -9.86 20.39 -4.61
C SER A 32 -9.04 19.17 -4.21
N ASP A 33 -8.31 18.62 -5.18
CA ASP A 33 -7.53 17.41 -5.01
C ASP A 33 -6.26 17.68 -4.18
N LYS A 34 -5.65 18.84 -4.41
CA LYS A 34 -4.54 19.36 -3.59
C LYS A 34 -4.93 19.44 -2.12
N ASN A 35 -6.08 20.05 -1.81
CA ASN A 35 -6.55 20.18 -0.44
C ASN A 35 -6.78 18.82 0.22
N LEU A 36 -7.38 17.87 -0.49
CA LEU A 36 -7.62 16.52 0.04
C LEU A 36 -6.32 15.80 0.38
N ILE A 37 -5.38 15.77 -0.57
CA ILE A 37 -4.11 15.04 -0.41
C ILE A 37 -3.24 15.71 0.66
N GLN A 38 -3.20 17.06 0.69
CA GLN A 38 -2.48 17.80 1.72
C GLN A 38 -3.06 17.52 3.11
N THR A 39 -4.38 17.49 3.24
CA THR A 39 -5.06 17.18 4.51
C THR A 39 -4.72 15.75 4.98
N ALA A 40 -4.72 14.76 4.08
CA ALA A 40 -4.35 13.40 4.42
C ALA A 40 -2.88 13.30 4.86
N PHE A 41 -1.98 14.02 4.20
CA PHE A 41 -0.55 14.08 4.57
C PHE A 41 -0.35 14.74 5.94
N ASP A 42 -1.05 15.84 6.20
CA ASP A 42 -0.96 16.54 7.49
C ASP A 42 -1.50 15.68 8.63
N LEU A 43 -2.60 14.94 8.41
CA LEU A 43 -3.12 13.95 9.38
C LEU A 43 -2.09 12.84 9.66
N ALA A 44 -1.43 12.33 8.63
CA ALA A 44 -0.39 11.33 8.81
C ALA A 44 0.78 11.89 9.64
N LYS A 45 1.22 13.10 9.38
CA LYS A 45 2.28 13.77 10.16
C LYS A 45 1.87 14.07 11.60
N GLU A 46 0.60 14.36 11.85
CA GLU A 46 0.08 14.66 13.18
C GLU A 46 0.03 13.39 14.06
N HIS A 47 -0.29 12.24 13.47
CA HIS A 47 -0.63 11.04 14.23
C HIS A 47 0.40 9.91 14.13
N TYR A 48 1.23 9.86 13.09
CA TYR A 48 2.25 8.81 13.00
C TYR A 48 3.50 9.22 13.78
N PRO A 49 4.02 8.35 14.67
CA PRO A 49 5.30 8.61 15.32
C PRO A 49 6.41 8.82 14.28
N ALA A 50 7.28 9.81 14.53
CA ALA A 50 8.36 10.15 13.60
C ALA A 50 9.37 9.01 13.38
N ASP A 51 9.50 8.11 14.36
CA ASP A 51 10.36 6.93 14.35
C ASP A 51 9.61 5.62 14.02
N ALA A 52 8.33 5.72 13.61
CA ALA A 52 7.55 4.55 13.26
C ALA A 52 8.14 3.80 12.06
N LEU A 53 8.20 2.48 12.18
CA LEU A 53 8.69 1.57 11.16
C LEU A 53 7.58 0.62 10.69
N THR A 54 7.65 0.21 9.45
CA THR A 54 6.88 -0.93 8.96
C THR A 54 7.37 -2.22 9.63
N THR A 55 6.62 -3.31 9.49
CA THR A 55 7.04 -4.64 9.95
C THR A 55 8.41 -5.06 9.42
N TYR A 56 8.84 -4.49 8.30
CA TYR A 56 10.10 -4.83 7.63
C TYR A 56 11.24 -3.85 7.90
N GLY A 57 11.03 -2.88 8.80
CA GLY A 57 12.04 -1.92 9.21
C GLY A 57 12.19 -0.71 8.28
N GLU A 58 11.30 -0.54 7.30
CA GLU A 58 11.25 0.70 6.50
C GLU A 58 10.61 1.82 7.32
N PRO A 59 11.16 3.07 7.32
CA PRO A 59 10.47 4.20 7.92
C PRO A 59 9.07 4.38 7.36
N LEU A 60 8.08 4.50 8.25
CA LEU A 60 6.66 4.44 7.87
C LEU A 60 6.28 5.55 6.87
N MET A 61 6.78 6.77 7.08
CA MET A 61 6.51 7.88 6.18
C MET A 61 7.12 7.66 4.78
N GLU A 62 8.32 7.09 4.70
CA GLU A 62 8.96 6.74 3.42
C GLU A 62 8.17 5.66 2.69
N HIS A 63 7.68 4.66 3.44
CA HIS A 63 6.84 3.60 2.89
C HIS A 63 5.56 4.16 2.24
N PHE A 64 4.85 5.06 2.93
CA PHE A 64 3.62 5.63 2.42
C PHE A 64 3.85 6.61 1.26
N LEU A 65 4.83 7.50 1.36
CA LEU A 65 5.16 8.41 0.25
C LEU A 65 5.58 7.64 -1.01
N GLY A 66 6.42 6.61 -0.87
CA GLY A 66 6.80 5.74 -1.98
C GLY A 66 5.62 4.95 -2.54
N SER A 67 4.68 4.52 -1.69
CA SER A 67 3.43 3.87 -2.13
C SER A 67 2.50 4.84 -2.85
N MET A 68 2.36 6.08 -2.36
CA MET A 68 1.60 7.15 -3.02
C MET A 68 2.15 7.45 -4.41
N GLN A 69 3.47 7.48 -4.57
CA GLN A 69 4.12 7.67 -5.87
C GLN A 69 3.68 6.59 -6.87
N ILE A 70 3.67 5.32 -6.46
CA ILE A 70 3.22 4.21 -7.30
C ILE A 70 1.72 4.34 -7.61
N VAL A 71 0.89 4.66 -6.62
CA VAL A 71 -0.57 4.85 -6.80
C VAL A 71 -0.87 6.00 -7.76
N SER A 72 -0.10 7.09 -7.70
CA SER A 72 -0.27 8.24 -8.59
C SER A 72 0.01 7.92 -10.06
N GLU A 73 0.89 6.94 -10.33
CA GLU A 73 1.21 6.47 -11.69
C GLU A 73 0.10 5.56 -12.29
N LEU A 74 -0.84 5.09 -11.46
CA LEU A 74 -1.97 4.25 -11.89
C LEU A 74 -3.20 5.07 -12.32
N ASP A 75 -3.10 6.38 -12.43
CA ASP A 75 -4.20 7.30 -12.76
C ASP A 75 -5.45 7.11 -11.87
N LEU A 76 -5.23 6.72 -10.61
CA LEU A 76 -6.31 6.58 -9.64
C LEU A 76 -6.77 7.95 -9.12
N LEU A 77 -8.05 8.01 -8.73
CA LEU A 77 -8.64 9.22 -8.16
C LEU A 77 -7.88 9.68 -6.90
N PRO A 78 -7.87 10.98 -6.58
CA PRO A 78 -7.18 11.56 -5.42
C PRO A 78 -7.51 10.88 -4.08
N ASP A 79 -8.74 10.37 -3.94
CA ASP A 79 -9.15 9.60 -2.75
C ASP A 79 -8.27 8.36 -2.50
N ALA A 80 -7.86 7.66 -3.56
CA ALA A 80 -6.99 6.50 -3.43
C ALA A 80 -5.57 6.90 -3.00
N VAL A 81 -5.06 8.01 -3.50
CA VAL A 81 -3.76 8.57 -3.10
C VAL A 81 -3.81 9.00 -1.63
N ALA A 82 -4.86 9.72 -1.21
CA ALA A 82 -5.09 10.13 0.18
C ALA A 82 -5.24 8.91 1.11
N ALA A 83 -6.01 7.89 0.70
CA ALA A 83 -6.18 6.66 1.48
C ALA A 83 -4.87 5.88 1.66
N THR A 84 -3.95 5.96 0.70
CA THR A 84 -2.67 5.26 0.78
C THR A 84 -1.86 5.71 2.00
N ILE A 85 -1.70 7.02 2.21
CA ILE A 85 -0.93 7.53 3.35
C ILE A 85 -1.63 7.29 4.69
N LEU A 86 -2.96 7.19 4.70
CA LEU A 86 -3.77 6.97 5.91
C LEU A 86 -4.01 5.48 6.22
N SER A 87 -3.44 4.55 5.44
CA SER A 87 -3.73 3.11 5.54
C SER A 87 -3.43 2.48 6.90
N ASP A 88 -2.54 3.05 7.69
CA ASP A 88 -2.19 2.59 9.04
C ASP A 88 -2.74 3.49 10.16
N ILE A 89 -3.56 4.51 9.84
CA ILE A 89 -4.06 5.48 10.83
C ILE A 89 -4.78 4.82 11.99
N GLY A 90 -5.49 3.71 11.75
CA GLY A 90 -6.20 2.95 12.76
C GLY A 90 -5.32 2.29 13.83
N LYS A 91 -4.02 2.19 13.61
CA LYS A 91 -3.06 1.72 14.61
C LYS A 91 -2.76 2.77 15.68
N TYR A 92 -2.97 4.05 15.36
CA TYR A 92 -2.57 5.19 16.20
C TYR A 92 -3.76 5.98 16.71
N VAL A 93 -4.89 5.98 16.00
CA VAL A 93 -6.08 6.76 16.33
C VAL A 93 -7.30 5.84 16.45
N PRO A 94 -7.82 5.57 17.67
CA PRO A 94 -8.99 4.69 17.84
C PRO A 94 -10.25 5.20 17.13
N THR A 95 -10.45 6.51 17.06
CA THR A 95 -11.61 7.17 16.42
C THR A 95 -11.30 7.60 14.97
N TRP A 96 -10.40 6.91 14.30
CA TRP A 96 -9.93 7.31 12.98
C TRP A 96 -11.03 7.39 11.91
N HIS A 97 -12.10 6.61 12.03
CA HIS A 97 -13.21 6.63 11.06
C HIS A 97 -13.89 8.00 11.04
N GLU A 98 -14.20 8.53 12.21
CA GLU A 98 -14.80 9.85 12.37
C GLU A 98 -13.84 10.94 11.89
N LEU A 99 -12.58 10.87 12.35
CA LEU A 99 -11.53 11.82 11.99
C LEU A 99 -11.30 11.89 10.48
N VAL A 100 -11.12 10.75 9.81
CA VAL A 100 -10.87 10.69 8.36
C VAL A 100 -12.11 11.13 7.56
N THR A 101 -13.31 10.74 8.01
CA THR A 101 -14.55 11.16 7.34
C THR A 101 -14.74 12.66 7.41
N GLU A 102 -14.49 13.28 8.57
CA GLU A 102 -14.66 14.72 8.79
C GLU A 102 -13.60 15.55 8.07
N ARG A 103 -12.33 15.14 8.19
CA ARG A 103 -11.19 15.92 7.67
C ARG A 103 -10.94 15.69 6.18
N CYS A 104 -11.18 14.48 5.67
CA CYS A 104 -11.06 14.15 4.26
C CYS A 104 -12.45 13.97 3.63
N ASN A 105 -12.96 12.75 3.60
CA ASN A 105 -14.33 12.42 3.17
C ASN A 105 -14.65 10.94 3.45
N SER A 106 -15.92 10.55 3.20
CA SER A 106 -16.36 9.16 3.38
C SER A 106 -15.69 8.16 2.44
N THR A 107 -15.37 8.57 1.21
CA THR A 107 -14.70 7.70 0.22
C THR A 107 -13.31 7.32 0.68
N VAL A 108 -12.50 8.26 1.17
CA VAL A 108 -11.19 7.98 1.76
C VAL A 108 -11.32 7.05 2.96
N CYS A 109 -12.29 7.30 3.84
CA CYS A 109 -12.54 6.45 5.01
C CYS A 109 -12.84 5.00 4.62
N GLU A 110 -13.73 4.77 3.65
CA GLU A 110 -14.06 3.42 3.16
C GLU A 110 -12.87 2.73 2.48
N LEU A 111 -12.04 3.46 1.74
CA LEU A 111 -10.82 2.91 1.14
C LEU A 111 -9.82 2.50 2.23
N VAL A 112 -9.57 3.33 3.24
CA VAL A 112 -8.69 3.02 4.37
C VAL A 112 -9.19 1.78 5.11
N LYS A 113 -10.51 1.69 5.36
CA LYS A 113 -11.14 0.53 5.98
C LYS A 113 -10.92 -0.75 5.15
N GLY A 114 -11.15 -0.68 3.84
CA GLY A 114 -10.93 -1.82 2.94
C GLY A 114 -9.47 -2.27 2.92
N VAL A 115 -8.51 -1.34 2.94
CA VAL A 115 -7.08 -1.65 3.00
C VAL A 115 -6.72 -2.36 4.32
N ASP A 116 -7.27 -1.91 5.45
CA ASP A 116 -7.07 -2.52 6.76
C ASP A 116 -7.66 -3.95 6.82
N GLU A 117 -8.86 -4.16 6.28
CA GLU A 117 -9.50 -5.47 6.17
C GLU A 117 -8.65 -6.45 5.34
N VAL A 118 -8.17 -6.03 4.17
CA VAL A 118 -7.26 -6.82 3.33
C VAL A 118 -5.97 -7.14 4.06
N GLN A 119 -5.43 -6.19 4.82
CA GLN A 119 -4.20 -6.39 5.60
C GLN A 119 -4.39 -7.44 6.69
N LYS A 120 -5.48 -7.41 7.43
CA LYS A 120 -5.83 -8.40 8.44
C LYS A 120 -5.96 -9.79 7.83
N LEU A 121 -6.65 -9.92 6.70
CA LEU A 121 -6.77 -11.20 5.99
C LEU A 121 -5.43 -11.79 5.58
N THR A 122 -4.56 -10.98 4.99
CA THR A 122 -3.23 -11.46 4.55
C THR A 122 -2.32 -11.84 5.72
N GLN A 123 -2.49 -11.23 6.87
CA GLN A 123 -1.76 -11.62 8.10
C GLN A 123 -2.23 -12.98 8.64
N PHE A 124 -3.52 -13.27 8.61
CA PHE A 124 -4.05 -14.58 9.03
C PHE A 124 -3.57 -15.73 8.13
N ALA A 125 -3.40 -15.48 6.83
CA ALA A 125 -2.93 -16.49 5.87
C ALA A 125 -1.46 -16.91 6.05
N ARG A 126 -0.65 -16.10 6.74
CA ARG A 126 0.78 -16.39 6.99
C ARG A 126 1.02 -17.50 8.01
N VAL A 127 0.01 -17.98 8.72
CA VAL A 127 0.19 -18.85 9.91
C VAL A 127 0.54 -20.30 9.54
N ASP A 128 0.35 -20.74 8.30
CA ASP A 128 0.55 -22.15 7.93
C ASP A 128 1.85 -22.42 7.16
N SER A 129 2.98 -22.32 7.85
CA SER A 129 4.31 -22.65 7.28
C SER A 129 4.58 -24.15 7.11
N LEU A 130 3.71 -25.02 7.61
CA LEU A 130 3.86 -26.49 7.62
C LEU A 130 3.15 -27.19 6.46
N ALA A 131 2.35 -26.49 5.65
CA ALA A 131 1.58 -27.06 4.56
C ALA A 131 2.46 -27.55 3.40
N THR A 132 2.02 -28.59 2.72
CA THR A 132 2.65 -29.13 1.49
C THR A 132 2.59 -28.10 0.35
N PRO A 133 3.40 -28.24 -0.73
CA PRO A 133 3.33 -27.34 -1.87
C PRO A 133 1.93 -27.28 -2.52
N GLU A 134 1.20 -28.39 -2.56
CA GLU A 134 -0.15 -28.50 -3.12
C GLU A 134 -1.19 -27.79 -2.23
N GLU A 135 -1.15 -28.02 -0.93
CA GLU A 135 -2.00 -27.33 0.05
C GLU A 135 -1.76 -25.82 0.03
N ARG A 136 -0.52 -25.38 -0.09
CA ARG A 136 -0.18 -23.94 -0.22
C ARG A 136 -0.75 -23.34 -1.50
N GLY A 137 -0.71 -24.06 -2.61
CA GLY A 137 -1.32 -23.62 -3.88
C GLY A 137 -2.83 -23.42 -3.74
N GLN A 138 -3.52 -24.33 -3.07
CA GLN A 138 -4.96 -24.23 -2.80
C GLN A 138 -5.28 -23.10 -1.82
N GLN A 139 -4.48 -22.91 -0.78
CA GLN A 139 -4.61 -21.80 0.16
C GLN A 139 -4.44 -20.46 -0.54
N ALA A 140 -3.41 -20.31 -1.38
CA ALA A 140 -3.17 -19.09 -2.15
C ALA A 140 -4.34 -18.78 -3.12
N GLU A 141 -4.90 -19.79 -3.79
CA GLU A 141 -6.07 -19.60 -4.66
C GLU A 141 -7.31 -19.21 -3.86
N THR A 142 -7.54 -19.84 -2.71
CA THR A 142 -8.63 -19.49 -1.81
C THR A 142 -8.49 -18.05 -1.31
N MET A 143 -7.27 -17.64 -0.92
CA MET A 143 -6.99 -16.29 -0.49
C MET A 143 -7.25 -15.26 -1.60
N ARG A 144 -6.80 -15.54 -2.83
CA ARG A 144 -7.07 -14.65 -3.98
C ARG A 144 -8.58 -14.49 -4.24
N LYS A 145 -9.34 -15.57 -4.15
CA LYS A 145 -10.81 -15.53 -4.29
C LYS A 145 -11.47 -14.74 -3.17
N MET A 146 -11.02 -14.92 -1.93
CA MET A 146 -11.51 -14.15 -0.79
C MET A 146 -11.22 -12.67 -0.94
N LEU A 147 -9.97 -12.30 -1.29
CA LEU A 147 -9.60 -10.91 -1.51
C LEU A 147 -10.47 -10.24 -2.58
N LEU A 148 -10.71 -10.91 -3.71
CA LEU A 148 -11.56 -10.39 -4.77
C LEU A 148 -13.05 -10.34 -4.40
N ALA A 149 -13.53 -11.27 -3.58
CA ALA A 149 -14.93 -11.30 -3.15
C ALA A 149 -15.27 -10.29 -2.07
N MET A 150 -14.30 -9.96 -1.19
CA MET A 150 -14.51 -9.03 -0.07
C MET A 150 -14.30 -7.57 -0.46
N VAL A 151 -13.54 -7.32 -1.51
CA VAL A 151 -13.24 -5.95 -1.95
C VAL A 151 -14.38 -5.44 -2.83
N THR A 152 -15.18 -4.53 -2.29
CA THR A 152 -16.23 -3.81 -3.02
C THR A 152 -15.66 -2.76 -3.97
N ASP A 153 -14.47 -2.23 -3.67
CA ASP A 153 -13.79 -1.20 -4.45
C ASP A 153 -12.41 -1.68 -4.90
N ILE A 154 -12.22 -1.81 -6.21
CA ILE A 154 -10.97 -2.29 -6.81
C ILE A 154 -9.75 -1.45 -6.42
N ARG A 155 -9.94 -0.15 -6.11
CA ARG A 155 -8.88 0.75 -5.67
C ARG A 155 -8.17 0.24 -4.42
N VAL A 156 -8.89 -0.44 -3.51
CA VAL A 156 -8.31 -1.09 -2.32
C VAL A 156 -7.23 -2.10 -2.70
N VAL A 157 -7.50 -2.93 -3.71
CA VAL A 157 -6.52 -3.92 -4.18
C VAL A 157 -5.32 -3.23 -4.82
N LEU A 158 -5.55 -2.18 -5.62
CA LEU A 158 -4.49 -1.43 -6.28
C LEU A 158 -3.58 -0.72 -5.26
N ILE A 159 -4.15 -0.13 -4.21
CA ILE A 159 -3.38 0.43 -3.07
C ILE A 159 -2.52 -0.66 -2.43
N LYS A 160 -3.09 -1.84 -2.15
CA LYS A 160 -2.32 -2.96 -1.55
C LYS A 160 -1.21 -3.47 -2.46
N LEU A 161 -1.43 -3.51 -3.77
CA LEU A 161 -0.40 -3.86 -4.75
C LEU A 161 0.73 -2.83 -4.78
N ALA A 162 0.40 -1.54 -4.73
CA ALA A 162 1.39 -0.46 -4.67
C ALA A 162 2.23 -0.54 -3.37
N MET A 163 1.59 -0.72 -2.22
CA MET A 163 2.27 -0.91 -0.94
C MET A 163 3.16 -2.16 -0.95
N ARG A 164 2.71 -3.26 -1.56
CA ARG A 164 3.53 -4.47 -1.73
C ARG A 164 4.73 -4.22 -2.62
N THR A 165 4.56 -3.50 -3.72
CA THR A 165 5.63 -3.11 -4.64
C THR A 165 6.67 -2.26 -3.91
N ARG A 166 6.24 -1.27 -3.11
CA ARG A 166 7.15 -0.46 -2.28
C ARG A 166 7.93 -1.32 -1.28
N THR A 167 7.24 -2.24 -0.59
CA THR A 167 7.90 -3.20 0.32
C THR A 167 9.00 -3.99 -0.39
N LEU A 168 8.74 -4.49 -1.62
CA LEU A 168 9.74 -5.23 -2.39
C LEU A 168 10.91 -4.36 -2.82
N GLN A 169 10.66 -3.10 -3.22
CA GLN A 169 11.72 -2.13 -3.54
C GLN A 169 12.62 -1.89 -2.33
N PHE A 170 12.05 -1.68 -1.15
CA PHE A 170 12.83 -1.54 0.09
C PHE A 170 13.63 -2.81 0.39
N LEU A 171 12.99 -3.98 0.39
CA LEU A 171 13.62 -5.25 0.69
C LEU A 171 14.68 -5.64 -0.35
N SER A 172 14.65 -5.12 -1.57
CA SER A 172 15.70 -5.39 -2.58
C SER A 172 17.07 -4.96 -2.09
N ASN A 173 17.14 -3.91 -1.28
CA ASN A 173 18.36 -3.35 -0.71
C ASN A 173 18.76 -3.96 0.66
N VAL A 174 17.89 -4.81 1.24
CA VAL A 174 18.16 -5.50 2.50
C VAL A 174 18.88 -6.83 2.20
N PRO A 175 19.90 -7.23 2.99
CA PRO A 175 20.55 -8.54 2.85
C PRO A 175 19.52 -9.67 2.89
N ASP A 176 19.85 -10.78 2.22
CA ASP A 176 18.97 -11.94 2.16
C ASP A 176 18.73 -12.53 3.57
N ASN A 177 17.46 -12.73 3.89
CA ASN A 177 17.01 -13.28 5.15
C ASN A 177 15.70 -14.06 4.98
N PRO A 178 15.29 -14.88 5.98
CA PRO A 178 14.06 -15.67 5.89
C PRO A 178 12.80 -14.85 5.65
N GLU A 179 12.71 -13.65 6.23
CA GLU A 179 11.56 -12.76 6.12
C GLU A 179 11.44 -12.20 4.69
N LYS A 180 12.53 -11.72 4.10
CA LYS A 180 12.61 -11.28 2.70
C LYS A 180 12.12 -12.38 1.75
N ARG A 181 12.57 -13.62 1.96
CA ARG A 181 12.15 -14.78 1.15
C ARG A 181 10.66 -15.09 1.33
N ALA A 182 10.13 -14.98 2.55
CA ALA A 182 8.72 -15.19 2.83
C ALA A 182 7.85 -14.13 2.11
N VAL A 183 8.25 -12.86 2.15
CA VAL A 183 7.56 -11.76 1.44
C VAL A 183 7.60 -11.97 -0.07
N ALA A 184 8.77 -12.34 -0.62
CA ALA A 184 8.90 -12.62 -2.05
C ALA A 184 7.99 -13.77 -2.49
N LYS A 185 7.96 -14.85 -1.72
CA LYS A 185 7.09 -16.00 -1.98
C LYS A 185 5.62 -15.64 -1.93
N GLU A 186 5.16 -14.98 -0.85
CA GLU A 186 3.79 -14.50 -0.73
C GLU A 186 3.39 -13.61 -1.92
N THR A 187 4.33 -12.78 -2.39
CA THR A 187 4.08 -11.92 -3.55
C THR A 187 3.87 -12.75 -4.81
N LEU A 188 4.69 -13.75 -5.07
CA LEU A 188 4.55 -14.63 -6.23
C LEU A 188 3.28 -15.49 -6.14
N ASP A 189 2.92 -15.95 -4.95
CA ASP A 189 1.80 -16.86 -4.76
C ASP A 189 0.44 -16.13 -4.77
N ILE A 190 0.38 -14.89 -4.28
CA ILE A 190 -0.89 -14.15 -4.08
C ILE A 190 -0.96 -12.88 -4.93
N PHE A 191 -0.02 -11.95 -4.74
CA PHE A 191 -0.14 -10.59 -5.28
C PHE A 191 0.14 -10.51 -6.78
N ALA A 192 1.13 -11.22 -7.31
CA ALA A 192 1.46 -11.19 -8.74
C ALA A 192 0.34 -11.78 -9.61
N PRO A 193 -0.29 -12.96 -9.27
CA PRO A 193 -1.46 -13.43 -9.99
C PRO A 193 -2.68 -12.51 -9.88
N LEU A 194 -2.82 -11.80 -8.74
CA LEU A 194 -3.89 -10.84 -8.55
C LEU A 194 -3.69 -9.62 -9.47
N ALA A 195 -2.49 -9.05 -9.51
CA ALA A 195 -2.11 -7.95 -10.40
C ALA A 195 -2.34 -8.32 -11.87
N ASN A 196 -1.90 -9.52 -12.28
CA ASN A 196 -2.09 -10.01 -13.64
C ASN A 196 -3.57 -10.12 -14.04
N ARG A 197 -4.46 -10.54 -13.11
CA ARG A 197 -5.92 -10.57 -13.36
C ARG A 197 -6.52 -9.19 -13.53
N LEU A 198 -5.95 -8.18 -12.89
CA LEU A 198 -6.39 -6.79 -12.96
C LEU A 198 -5.79 -6.03 -14.15
N GLY A 199 -4.81 -6.61 -14.83
CA GLY A 199 -4.14 -6.00 -15.97
C GLY A 199 -3.11 -4.94 -15.60
N VAL A 200 -2.57 -4.99 -14.37
CA VAL A 200 -1.55 -4.06 -13.84
C VAL A 200 -0.26 -4.80 -13.50
#